data_33513e8ecbeca6372da664ead87fbbba
#
_entry.id   33513e8ecbeca6372da664ead87fbbba
#
_cell.length_a   1.000
_cell.length_b   1.000
_cell.length_c   1.000
_cell.angle_alpha   90.00
_cell.angle_beta   90.00
_cell.angle_gamma   90.00
#
_symmetry.space_group_name_H-M   'P 1'
#
loop_
_entity.id
_entity.type
_entity.pdbx_description
1 polymer ?
#
loop_
_entity_poly.entity_id
_entity_poly.type
_entity_poly.pdbx_seq_one_letter_code
_entity_poly.pdbx_strand_id
1 'polypeptide(L)'
;MKRRSLIQSISGLSLASLPFGSAMAQSTALKISHQFPGGTITEGDFRDRLVRMFAVEVEKRSKGALKFEIYPGSSLMKTNAQFSSMRKGALDMALIPLSYAGGEVPEVNIGLMPGLVVSYEQAYGWKNKPVGIELDRILQEKGIVLISWIWQAGGVASRGKPVVEPEDAKGMKIRGGSREMDMILKDAGAAVVSLPSNEIYAAMQTGAMDAAMTSSTSFISFRLEEVAKSLTTGRTGAYWFMFEPLMMSKAVFDKLSKEQRDIVLAVGAEMEKFALDAAKKDDVEVAAVYQKAGAKVVDLSPATIKKWQDIARKTAWKDYGGKNEGSAKLLALAERTL
;
A
#
# COMPACT_ATOMS: atom_id res chain seq x y z
N MET A 1 84.42 -41.05 15.72
CA MET A 1 84.31 -42.55 15.82
C MET A 1 82.83 -42.94 16.05
N LYS A 2 82.37 -43.96 15.27
CA LYS A 2 81.18 -44.77 15.46
C LYS A 2 79.79 -44.09 15.24
N ARG A 3 79.16 -44.30 14.11
CA ARG A 3 78.41 -45.46 13.58
C ARG A 3 76.94 -45.47 14.05
N ARG A 4 76.07 -45.22 13.05
CA ARG A 4 74.89 -46.06 12.60
C ARG A 4 73.73 -46.23 13.60
N SER A 5 72.51 -45.88 13.21
CA SER A 5 71.66 -46.84 12.44
C SER A 5 70.37 -46.19 11.93
N LEU A 6 69.99 -46.57 10.75
CA LEU A 6 68.72 -46.32 10.06
C LEU A 6 67.58 -47.08 10.77
N ILE A 7 66.45 -46.43 10.97
CA ILE A 7 65.15 -47.13 11.02
C ILE A 7 64.17 -46.36 10.18
N GLN A 8 63.76 -46.97 9.08
CA GLN A 8 62.58 -46.58 8.27
C GLN A 8 61.32 -46.94 9.02
N SER A 9 60.43 -45.96 9.20
CA SER A 9 59.06 -46.23 9.60
C SER A 9 58.14 -45.58 8.57
N ILE A 10 57.47 -46.45 7.81
CA ILE A 10 56.37 -46.13 6.90
C ILE A 10 55.18 -45.72 7.78
N SER A 11 54.78 -44.46 7.72
CA SER A 11 53.57 -44.01 8.35
C SER A 11 52.55 -43.74 7.26
N GLY A 12 51.47 -44.54 7.27
CA GLY A 12 50.39 -44.47 6.33
C GLY A 12 49.68 -43.08 6.37
N LEU A 13 49.44 -42.54 5.17
CA LEU A 13 48.58 -41.40 4.95
C LEU A 13 47.12 -41.84 5.17
N SER A 14 46.54 -41.57 6.33
CA SER A 14 45.10 -41.60 6.53
C SER A 14 44.51 -40.35 5.89
N LEU A 15 43.85 -40.50 4.72
CA LEU A 15 42.97 -39.44 4.20
C LEU A 15 41.77 -39.30 5.17
N ALA A 16 41.84 -38.27 6.01
CA ALA A 16 40.70 -37.81 6.76
C ALA A 16 39.74 -37.13 5.77
N SER A 17 38.65 -37.83 5.42
CA SER A 17 37.50 -37.27 4.74
C SER A 17 36.86 -36.24 5.65
N LEU A 18 37.16 -34.95 5.40
CA LEU A 18 36.43 -33.85 6.01
C LEU A 18 34.97 -33.91 5.51
N PRO A 19 34.00 -33.94 6.41
CA PRO A 19 32.62 -33.83 5.97
C PRO A 19 32.47 -32.45 5.29
N PHE A 20 32.06 -32.41 4.03
CA PHE A 20 31.52 -31.22 3.40
C PHE A 20 30.29 -30.81 4.21
N GLY A 21 30.52 -30.01 5.22
CA GLY A 21 29.45 -29.28 5.89
C GLY A 21 28.80 -28.37 4.81
N SER A 22 27.60 -28.74 4.41
CA SER A 22 26.75 -27.83 3.65
C SER A 22 26.69 -26.53 4.44
N ALA A 23 27.42 -25.52 3.99
CA ALA A 23 27.24 -24.17 4.48
C ALA A 23 25.78 -23.83 4.19
N MET A 24 24.92 -23.95 5.22
CA MET A 24 23.57 -23.38 5.19
C MET A 24 23.80 -21.90 4.95
N ALA A 25 23.57 -21.44 3.74
CA ALA A 25 23.55 -20.03 3.42
C ALA A 25 22.58 -19.40 4.43
N GLN A 26 23.11 -18.53 5.29
CA GLN A 26 22.31 -17.81 6.28
C GLN A 26 21.26 -17.04 5.49
N SER A 27 20.00 -17.50 5.50
CA SER A 27 18.92 -16.85 4.78
C SER A 27 18.73 -15.46 5.41
N THR A 28 19.20 -14.43 4.71
CA THR A 28 18.93 -13.06 5.13
C THR A 28 17.42 -12.86 5.04
N ALA A 29 16.78 -12.50 6.16
CA ALA A 29 15.36 -12.25 6.18
C ALA A 29 15.01 -11.06 5.27
N LEU A 30 13.97 -11.21 4.46
CA LEU A 30 13.45 -10.14 3.63
C LEU A 30 12.71 -9.11 4.48
N LYS A 31 12.92 -7.84 4.24
CA LYS A 31 12.35 -6.74 5.01
C LYS A 31 11.06 -6.24 4.38
N ILE A 32 9.97 -6.22 5.15
CA ILE A 32 8.69 -5.64 4.74
C ILE A 32 8.44 -4.39 5.58
N SER A 33 8.31 -3.23 4.95
CA SER A 33 8.01 -1.97 5.64
C SER A 33 6.61 -1.46 5.27
N HIS A 34 5.91 -0.87 6.24
CA HIS A 34 4.65 -0.16 6.01
C HIS A 34 4.41 0.94 7.05
N GLN A 35 3.45 1.82 6.78
CA GLN A 35 3.17 2.99 7.63
C GLN A 35 2.12 2.75 8.73
N PHE A 36 1.44 1.60 8.73
CA PHE A 36 0.31 1.33 9.61
C PHE A 36 0.76 0.90 11.00
N PRO A 37 -0.08 1.10 12.05
CA PRO A 37 0.21 0.58 13.38
C PRO A 37 0.46 -0.93 13.36
N GLY A 38 1.44 -1.37 14.11
CA GLY A 38 1.73 -2.80 14.30
C GLY A 38 0.72 -3.46 15.22
N GLY A 39 0.43 -4.72 14.95
CA GLY A 39 -0.46 -5.56 15.73
C GLY A 39 0.00 -7.02 15.76
N THR A 40 -0.95 -7.94 15.72
CA THR A 40 -0.73 -9.38 15.62
C THR A 40 -1.35 -9.92 14.31
N ILE A 41 -1.31 -11.22 14.11
CA ILE A 41 -2.01 -11.87 12.95
C ILE A 41 -3.54 -11.70 13.08
N THR A 42 -4.07 -11.62 14.31
CA THR A 42 -5.51 -11.61 14.59
C THR A 42 -6.06 -10.24 14.95
N GLU A 43 -5.22 -9.30 15.40
CA GLU A 43 -5.64 -8.02 15.97
C GLU A 43 -4.87 -6.85 15.35
N GLY A 44 -5.53 -5.70 15.26
CA GLY A 44 -4.97 -4.45 14.72
C GLY A 44 -5.36 -4.17 13.27
N ASP A 45 -4.64 -3.26 12.65
CA ASP A 45 -4.84 -2.84 11.26
C ASP A 45 -4.75 -4.05 10.29
N PHE A 46 -5.75 -4.23 9.43
CA PHE A 46 -5.79 -5.40 8.57
C PHE A 46 -4.60 -5.47 7.61
N ARG A 47 -3.98 -4.34 7.26
CA ARG A 47 -2.83 -4.28 6.38
C ARG A 47 -1.56 -4.83 7.05
N ASP A 48 -1.35 -4.53 8.34
CA ASP A 48 -0.30 -5.17 9.15
C ASP A 48 -0.57 -6.66 9.33
N ARG A 49 -1.82 -7.03 9.63
CA ARG A 49 -2.25 -8.43 9.74
C ARG A 49 -2.01 -9.20 8.44
N LEU A 50 -2.36 -8.60 7.30
CA LEU A 50 -2.14 -9.18 5.97
C LEU A 50 -0.66 -9.48 5.73
N VAL A 51 0.22 -8.52 6.02
CA VAL A 51 1.67 -8.69 5.86
C VAL A 51 2.20 -9.81 6.75
N ARG A 52 1.70 -9.93 8.00
CA ARG A 52 2.07 -11.02 8.92
C ARG A 52 1.57 -12.37 8.44
N MET A 53 0.33 -12.46 8.00
CA MET A 53 -0.25 -13.68 7.43
C MET A 53 0.52 -14.12 6.17
N PHE A 54 0.83 -13.19 5.29
CA PHE A 54 1.65 -13.42 4.10
C PHE A 54 3.01 -13.98 4.47
N ALA A 55 3.73 -13.35 5.40
CA ALA A 55 5.05 -13.77 5.83
C ALA A 55 5.05 -15.21 6.40
N VAL A 56 4.11 -15.51 7.30
CA VAL A 56 3.97 -16.84 7.91
C VAL A 56 3.66 -17.91 6.86
N GLU A 57 2.75 -17.65 5.94
CA GLU A 57 2.36 -18.64 4.93
C GLU A 57 3.45 -18.87 3.87
N VAL A 58 4.17 -17.81 3.46
CA VAL A 58 5.32 -17.95 2.55
C VAL A 58 6.46 -18.70 3.25
N GLU A 59 6.79 -18.40 4.51
CA GLU A 59 7.82 -19.13 5.27
C GLU A 59 7.47 -20.61 5.36
N LYS A 60 6.23 -20.94 5.68
CA LYS A 60 5.73 -22.31 5.76
C LYS A 60 5.86 -23.06 4.43
N ARG A 61 5.35 -22.47 3.31
CA ARG A 61 5.37 -23.11 1.99
C ARG A 61 6.78 -23.24 1.42
N SER A 62 7.65 -22.27 1.71
CA SER A 62 9.05 -22.30 1.32
C SER A 62 9.91 -23.18 2.25
N LYS A 63 9.32 -23.86 3.25
CA LYS A 63 10.00 -24.68 4.25
C LYS A 63 11.13 -23.93 4.97
N GLY A 64 10.88 -22.64 5.24
CA GLY A 64 11.85 -21.75 5.91
C GLY A 64 12.96 -21.19 5.02
N ALA A 65 12.89 -21.43 3.69
CA ALA A 65 13.86 -20.86 2.75
C ALA A 65 13.70 -19.35 2.57
N LEU A 66 12.48 -18.82 2.72
CA LEU A 66 12.17 -17.40 2.77
C LEU A 66 11.71 -17.06 4.18
N LYS A 67 12.34 -16.02 4.77
CA LYS A 67 11.98 -15.45 6.06
C LYS A 67 11.75 -13.96 5.94
N PHE A 68 10.99 -13.39 6.86
CA PHE A 68 10.62 -11.98 6.80
C PHE A 68 10.81 -11.29 8.15
N GLU A 69 11.23 -10.03 8.06
CA GLU A 69 11.20 -9.06 9.17
C GLU A 69 10.22 -7.94 8.81
N ILE A 70 9.24 -7.69 9.68
CA ILE A 70 8.17 -6.73 9.45
C ILE A 70 8.42 -5.47 10.26
N TYR A 71 8.39 -4.32 9.60
CA TYR A 71 8.64 -2.99 10.16
C TYR A 71 7.40 -2.10 10.03
N PRO A 72 6.47 -2.17 11.01
CA PRO A 72 5.27 -1.34 11.04
C PRO A 72 5.58 0.11 11.43
N GLY A 73 4.61 1.01 11.22
CA GLY A 73 4.66 2.40 11.65
C GLY A 73 5.80 3.20 11.05
N SER A 74 6.28 2.83 9.86
CA SER A 74 7.46 3.45 9.22
C SER A 74 8.75 3.36 10.07
N SER A 75 8.87 2.33 10.92
CA SER A 75 10.00 2.17 11.87
C SER A 75 11.34 1.91 11.17
N LEU A 76 11.35 1.37 9.95
CA LEU A 76 12.57 1.15 9.19
C LEU A 76 12.97 2.41 8.40
N MET A 77 12.02 3.06 7.75
CA MET A 77 12.23 4.26 6.95
C MET A 77 10.94 5.05 6.76
N LYS A 78 11.06 6.35 6.45
CA LYS A 78 9.91 7.21 6.18
C LYS A 78 9.04 6.66 5.04
N THR A 79 7.73 6.80 5.18
CA THR A 79 6.74 6.30 4.22
C THR A 79 7.05 6.67 2.78
N ASN A 80 7.32 7.95 2.52
CA ASN A 80 7.57 8.47 1.17
C ASN A 80 8.91 8.00 0.56
N ALA A 81 9.80 7.37 1.34
CA ALA A 81 11.06 6.82 0.85
C ALA A 81 10.94 5.34 0.43
N GLN A 82 9.88 4.63 0.84
CA GLN A 82 9.77 3.19 0.69
C GLN A 82 9.74 2.75 -0.77
N PHE A 83 8.97 3.42 -1.63
CA PHE A 83 8.88 3.08 -3.05
C PHE A 83 10.23 3.24 -3.77
N SER A 84 10.89 4.39 -3.60
CA SER A 84 12.21 4.65 -4.17
C SER A 84 13.26 3.66 -3.65
N SER A 85 13.17 3.26 -2.38
CA SER A 85 14.08 2.29 -1.77
C SER A 85 13.90 0.89 -2.35
N MET A 86 12.66 0.45 -2.61
CA MET A 86 12.41 -0.82 -3.31
C MET A 86 12.98 -0.81 -4.73
N ARG A 87 12.77 0.27 -5.49
CA ARG A 87 13.32 0.41 -6.86
C ARG A 87 14.84 0.30 -6.89
N LYS A 88 15.50 0.79 -5.86
CA LYS A 88 16.97 0.75 -5.71
C LYS A 88 17.48 -0.54 -5.05
N GLY A 89 16.59 -1.47 -4.66
CA GLY A 89 16.95 -2.71 -3.95
C GLY A 89 17.41 -2.50 -2.52
N ALA A 90 17.16 -1.34 -1.92
CA ALA A 90 17.49 -1.04 -0.53
C ALA A 90 16.39 -1.44 0.46
N LEU A 91 15.19 -1.75 -0.04
CA LEU A 91 14.07 -2.33 0.68
C LEU A 91 13.51 -3.47 -0.16
N ASP A 92 13.22 -4.61 0.48
CA ASP A 92 12.75 -5.78 -0.25
C ASP A 92 11.27 -5.69 -0.60
N MET A 93 10.42 -5.29 0.35
CA MET A 93 8.97 -5.20 0.17
C MET A 93 8.37 -4.01 0.93
N ALA A 94 7.26 -3.50 0.41
CA ALA A 94 6.44 -2.51 1.12
C ALA A 94 4.95 -2.66 0.84
N LEU A 95 4.13 -2.24 1.81
CA LEU A 95 2.69 -2.03 1.65
C LEU A 95 2.40 -0.56 1.92
N ILE A 96 2.16 0.21 0.87
CA ILE A 96 1.88 1.66 0.90
C ILE A 96 0.92 2.06 -0.22
N PRO A 97 0.18 3.17 -0.07
CA PRO A 97 -0.56 3.75 -1.19
C PRO A 97 0.35 3.98 -2.39
N LEU A 98 -0.03 3.43 -3.53
CA LEU A 98 0.78 3.52 -4.74
C LEU A 98 0.93 4.99 -5.21
N SER A 99 -0.07 5.83 -4.93
CA SER A 99 -0.06 7.27 -5.23
C SER A 99 1.07 8.06 -4.57
N TYR A 100 1.70 7.54 -3.51
CA TYR A 100 2.86 8.19 -2.90
C TYR A 100 4.10 8.19 -3.80
N ALA A 101 4.12 7.31 -4.79
CA ALA A 101 5.16 7.25 -5.80
C ALA A 101 4.89 8.17 -7.02
N GLY A 102 3.76 8.86 -7.07
CA GLY A 102 3.33 9.64 -8.22
C GLY A 102 4.25 10.79 -8.64
N GLY A 103 5.10 11.26 -7.74
CA GLY A 103 6.16 12.22 -8.07
C GLY A 103 7.32 11.61 -8.85
N GLU A 104 7.58 10.30 -8.70
CA GLU A 104 8.63 9.57 -9.43
C GLU A 104 8.09 8.85 -10.68
N VAL A 105 6.86 8.35 -10.59
CA VAL A 105 6.18 7.57 -11.63
C VAL A 105 4.75 8.10 -11.76
N PRO A 106 4.49 9.11 -12.59
CA PRO A 106 3.17 9.75 -12.71
C PRO A 106 2.03 8.76 -13.00
N GLU A 107 2.32 7.68 -13.73
CA GLU A 107 1.35 6.66 -14.11
C GLU A 107 0.66 5.99 -12.91
N VAL A 108 1.36 5.85 -11.79
CA VAL A 108 0.80 5.17 -10.61
C VAL A 108 -0.32 5.94 -9.91
N ASN A 109 -0.46 7.23 -10.19
CA ASN A 109 -1.56 8.04 -9.66
C ASN A 109 -2.93 7.56 -10.12
N ILE A 110 -3.02 6.76 -11.18
CA ILE A 110 -4.26 6.09 -11.61
C ILE A 110 -4.90 5.30 -10.46
N GLY A 111 -4.09 4.77 -9.54
CA GLY A 111 -4.52 4.00 -8.37
C GLY A 111 -5.25 4.80 -7.29
N LEU A 112 -5.27 6.14 -7.37
CA LEU A 112 -6.09 7.02 -6.52
C LEU A 112 -6.65 8.18 -7.36
N MET A 113 -7.21 7.84 -8.52
CA MET A 113 -7.86 8.81 -9.40
C MET A 113 -9.32 9.01 -8.94
N PRO A 114 -9.71 10.22 -8.49
CA PRO A 114 -11.08 10.46 -8.06
C PRO A 114 -12.07 10.24 -9.20
N GLY A 115 -13.20 9.63 -8.89
CA GLY A 115 -14.29 9.38 -9.83
C GLY A 115 -14.07 8.23 -10.81
N LEU A 116 -12.91 7.58 -10.80
CA LEU A 116 -12.57 6.55 -11.77
C LEU A 116 -12.93 5.13 -11.27
N VAL A 117 -12.54 4.80 -10.05
CA VAL A 117 -12.94 3.55 -9.38
C VAL A 117 -13.93 3.92 -8.28
N VAL A 118 -15.11 3.30 -8.32
CA VAL A 118 -16.25 3.64 -7.43
C VAL A 118 -16.88 2.43 -6.73
N SER A 119 -16.34 1.23 -6.97
CA SER A 119 -16.77 0.01 -6.30
C SER A 119 -15.61 -0.98 -6.14
N TYR A 120 -15.71 -1.88 -5.16
CA TYR A 120 -14.75 -2.98 -4.99
C TYR A 120 -14.76 -3.95 -6.18
N GLU A 121 -15.93 -4.20 -6.77
CA GLU A 121 -16.02 -5.07 -7.95
C GLU A 121 -15.21 -4.51 -9.12
N GLN A 122 -15.37 -3.23 -9.41
CA GLN A 122 -14.57 -2.55 -10.43
C GLN A 122 -13.09 -2.57 -10.08
N ALA A 123 -12.75 -2.24 -8.83
CA ALA A 123 -11.38 -2.16 -8.33
C ALA A 123 -10.61 -3.48 -8.49
N TYR A 124 -11.14 -4.57 -7.96
CA TYR A 124 -10.51 -5.89 -8.06
C TYR A 124 -10.59 -6.47 -9.48
N GLY A 125 -11.63 -6.09 -10.24
CA GLY A 125 -11.73 -6.45 -11.65
C GLY A 125 -10.60 -5.90 -12.52
N TRP A 126 -9.94 -4.82 -12.12
CA TRP A 126 -8.83 -4.25 -12.88
C TRP A 126 -7.68 -5.22 -13.08
N LYS A 127 -7.39 -6.08 -12.11
CA LYS A 127 -6.27 -7.03 -12.15
C LYS A 127 -6.21 -7.83 -13.45
N ASN A 128 -7.37 -8.26 -13.94
CA ASN A 128 -7.50 -9.10 -15.13
C ASN A 128 -7.93 -8.32 -16.38
N LYS A 129 -8.05 -7.00 -16.29
CA LYS A 129 -8.42 -6.13 -17.41
C LYS A 129 -7.17 -5.44 -18.00
N PRO A 130 -7.26 -4.91 -19.24
CA PRO A 130 -6.12 -4.24 -19.87
C PRO A 130 -5.47 -3.13 -19.04
N VAL A 131 -6.24 -2.40 -18.24
CA VAL A 131 -5.71 -1.36 -17.35
C VAL A 131 -4.77 -1.93 -16.29
N GLY A 132 -5.14 -3.03 -15.66
CA GLY A 132 -4.30 -3.65 -14.62
C GLY A 132 -3.06 -4.31 -15.21
N ILE A 133 -3.19 -4.98 -16.35
CA ILE A 133 -2.07 -5.57 -17.09
C ILE A 133 -1.05 -4.49 -17.48
N GLU A 134 -1.52 -3.34 -17.97
CA GLU A 134 -0.64 -2.22 -18.35
C GLU A 134 0.02 -1.57 -17.13
N LEU A 135 -0.72 -1.39 -16.01
CA LEU A 135 -0.17 -0.85 -14.78
C LEU A 135 0.93 -1.77 -14.22
N ASP A 136 0.70 -3.09 -14.19
CA ASP A 136 1.70 -4.05 -13.73
C ASP A 136 2.95 -4.03 -14.63
N ARG A 137 2.77 -3.98 -15.97
CA ARG A 137 3.88 -3.84 -16.91
C ARG A 137 4.74 -2.60 -16.62
N ILE A 138 4.09 -1.44 -16.44
CA ILE A 138 4.79 -0.19 -16.11
C ILE A 138 5.56 -0.33 -14.80
N LEU A 139 4.94 -0.89 -13.77
CA LEU A 139 5.60 -1.08 -12.46
C LEU A 139 6.80 -2.00 -12.57
N GLN A 140 6.70 -3.09 -13.32
CA GLN A 140 7.83 -4.01 -13.54
C GLN A 140 8.99 -3.30 -14.26
N GLU A 141 8.73 -2.46 -15.25
CA GLU A 141 9.75 -1.63 -15.90
C GLU A 141 10.38 -0.61 -14.94
N LYS A 142 9.63 -0.17 -13.94
CA LYS A 142 10.14 0.71 -12.87
C LYS A 142 10.80 -0.03 -11.71
N GLY A 143 10.96 -1.36 -11.82
CA GLY A 143 11.65 -2.17 -10.83
C GLY A 143 10.79 -2.65 -9.65
N ILE A 144 9.49 -2.71 -9.82
CA ILE A 144 8.50 -3.13 -8.81
C ILE A 144 7.68 -4.30 -9.33
N VAL A 145 7.42 -5.28 -8.47
CA VAL A 145 6.50 -6.41 -8.69
C VAL A 145 5.31 -6.28 -7.75
N LEU A 146 4.10 -6.33 -8.29
CA LEU A 146 2.86 -6.41 -7.51
C LEU A 146 2.69 -7.82 -6.94
N ILE A 147 2.54 -7.92 -5.63
CA ILE A 147 2.39 -9.21 -4.94
C ILE A 147 0.94 -9.43 -4.53
N SER A 148 0.25 -8.41 -4.01
CA SER A 148 -1.15 -8.51 -3.62
C SER A 148 -1.88 -7.22 -3.99
N TRP A 149 -3.06 -7.36 -4.60
CA TRP A 149 -3.92 -6.23 -4.98
C TRP A 149 -4.85 -5.89 -3.83
N ILE A 150 -4.67 -4.71 -3.27
CA ILE A 150 -5.44 -4.24 -2.13
C ILE A 150 -6.09 -2.91 -2.51
N TRP A 151 -7.41 -2.84 -2.36
CA TRP A 151 -8.18 -1.64 -2.63
C TRP A 151 -9.00 -1.27 -1.40
N GLN A 152 -9.16 0.02 -1.17
CA GLN A 152 -9.92 0.56 -0.05
C GLN A 152 -10.76 1.75 -0.51
N ALA A 153 -11.99 1.81 -0.01
CA ALA A 153 -12.79 3.02 0.01
C ALA A 153 -12.43 3.86 1.23
N GLY A 154 -12.97 5.06 1.27
CA GLY A 154 -12.82 5.93 2.44
C GLY A 154 -13.75 7.13 2.35
N GLY A 155 -13.44 8.15 3.14
CA GLY A 155 -14.26 9.35 3.26
C GLY A 155 -13.43 10.57 3.59
N VAL A 156 -14.07 11.53 4.30
CA VAL A 156 -13.45 12.74 4.80
C VAL A 156 -13.75 12.91 6.27
N ALA A 157 -12.73 12.93 7.13
CA ALA A 157 -12.88 13.34 8.52
C ALA A 157 -12.55 14.82 8.67
N SER A 158 -13.35 15.57 9.45
CA SER A 158 -13.17 17.00 9.68
C SER A 158 -13.25 17.34 11.17
N ARG A 159 -12.43 18.31 11.58
CA ARG A 159 -12.45 18.89 12.92
C ARG A 159 -13.72 19.72 13.20
N GLY A 160 -14.43 20.08 12.16
CA GLY A 160 -15.63 20.90 12.21
C GLY A 160 -16.82 20.25 11.52
N LYS A 161 -17.47 21.02 10.62
CA LYS A 161 -18.60 20.53 9.83
C LYS A 161 -18.18 19.41 8.85
N PRO A 162 -19.12 18.52 8.46
CA PRO A 162 -18.84 17.54 7.42
C PRO A 162 -18.48 18.20 6.09
N VAL A 163 -17.60 17.58 5.33
CA VAL A 163 -17.31 17.92 3.94
C VAL A 163 -18.09 16.94 3.07
N VAL A 164 -19.27 17.34 2.63
CA VAL A 164 -20.20 16.53 1.83
C VAL A 164 -20.15 16.97 0.38
N GLU A 165 -20.59 18.20 0.15
CA GLU A 165 -20.58 18.81 -1.19
C GLU A 165 -19.22 19.49 -1.46
N PRO A 166 -18.81 19.67 -2.73
CA PRO A 166 -17.58 20.38 -3.06
C PRO A 166 -17.44 21.75 -2.38
N GLU A 167 -18.54 22.49 -2.30
CA GLU A 167 -18.60 23.83 -1.69
C GLU A 167 -18.26 23.83 -0.19
N ASP A 168 -18.45 22.68 0.49
CA ASP A 168 -18.09 22.54 1.92
C ASP A 168 -16.60 22.61 2.17
N ALA A 169 -15.78 22.28 1.15
CA ALA A 169 -14.32 22.30 1.24
C ALA A 169 -13.74 23.73 1.18
N LYS A 170 -14.54 24.72 0.76
CA LYS A 170 -14.07 26.10 0.53
C LYS A 170 -13.44 26.70 1.78
N GLY A 171 -12.20 27.18 1.64
CA GLY A 171 -11.43 27.84 2.69
C GLY A 171 -10.84 26.89 3.74
N MET A 172 -11.10 25.59 3.67
CA MET A 172 -10.54 24.61 4.60
C MET A 172 -9.14 24.16 4.16
N LYS A 173 -8.29 23.82 5.13
CA LYS A 173 -7.01 23.13 4.90
C LYS A 173 -7.27 21.63 4.90
N ILE A 174 -7.22 20.99 3.74
CA ILE A 174 -7.59 19.58 3.56
C ILE A 174 -6.44 18.77 2.97
N ARG A 175 -6.22 17.57 3.51
CA ARG A 175 -5.28 16.57 2.96
C ARG A 175 -6.02 15.67 1.99
N GLY A 176 -5.58 15.60 0.71
CA GLY A 176 -6.19 14.75 -0.33
C GLY A 176 -5.60 13.33 -0.43
N GLY A 177 -4.30 13.19 -0.25
CA GLY A 177 -3.60 11.89 -0.32
C GLY A 177 -3.01 11.52 -1.67
N SER A 178 -3.30 12.26 -2.72
CA SER A 178 -2.62 12.24 -4.01
C SER A 178 -2.71 13.61 -4.66
N ARG A 179 -1.86 13.83 -5.68
CA ARG A 179 -1.93 15.04 -6.52
C ARG A 179 -3.32 15.22 -7.14
N GLU A 180 -3.92 14.15 -7.62
CA GLU A 180 -5.21 14.15 -8.30
C GLU A 180 -6.36 14.46 -7.33
N MET A 181 -6.29 13.96 -6.10
CA MET A 181 -7.22 14.33 -5.03
C MET A 181 -7.03 15.80 -4.62
N ASP A 182 -5.79 16.28 -4.56
CA ASP A 182 -5.50 17.69 -4.27
C ASP A 182 -6.06 18.63 -5.35
N MET A 183 -6.11 18.18 -6.61
CA MET A 183 -6.68 19.00 -7.70
C MET A 183 -8.19 19.21 -7.53
N ILE A 184 -8.96 18.18 -7.20
CA ILE A 184 -10.40 18.35 -6.96
C ILE A 184 -10.69 19.20 -5.73
N LEU A 185 -9.86 19.09 -4.69
CA LEU A 185 -9.99 19.92 -3.50
C LEU A 185 -9.66 21.39 -3.77
N LYS A 186 -8.64 21.68 -4.58
CA LYS A 186 -8.31 23.05 -5.02
C LYS A 186 -9.42 23.65 -5.85
N ASP A 187 -10.01 22.88 -6.78
CA ASP A 187 -11.14 23.34 -7.59
C ASP A 187 -12.36 23.66 -6.71
N ALA A 188 -12.57 22.88 -5.65
CA ALA A 188 -13.58 23.13 -4.62
C ALA A 188 -13.25 24.29 -3.65
N GLY A 189 -12.10 24.95 -3.84
CA GLY A 189 -11.69 26.12 -3.06
C GLY A 189 -10.97 25.82 -1.74
N ALA A 190 -10.48 24.60 -1.53
CA ALA A 190 -9.66 24.22 -0.38
C ALA A 190 -8.19 24.64 -0.54
N ALA A 191 -7.52 24.87 0.58
CA ALA A 191 -6.07 24.87 0.69
C ALA A 191 -5.60 23.43 0.95
N VAL A 192 -4.75 22.87 0.09
CA VAL A 192 -4.33 21.47 0.22
C VAL A 192 -3.09 21.32 1.09
N VAL A 193 -3.08 20.23 1.88
CA VAL A 193 -1.94 19.79 2.70
C VAL A 193 -1.47 18.44 2.18
N SER A 194 -0.17 18.27 1.98
CA SER A 194 0.42 17.02 1.50
C SER A 194 1.26 16.36 2.58
N LEU A 195 0.81 15.20 3.06
CA LEU A 195 1.52 14.37 4.03
C LEU A 195 1.02 12.91 3.95
N PRO A 196 1.80 11.91 4.39
CA PRO A 196 1.35 10.52 4.46
C PRO A 196 0.30 10.35 5.57
N SER A 197 -0.54 9.30 5.46
CA SER A 197 -1.71 9.14 6.34
C SER A 197 -1.36 8.91 7.82
N ASN A 198 -0.20 8.36 8.13
CA ASN A 198 0.28 8.20 9.51
C ASN A 198 0.63 9.52 10.22
N GLU A 199 0.66 10.65 9.50
CA GLU A 199 0.90 11.98 10.07
C GLU A 199 -0.41 12.79 10.26
N ILE A 200 -1.55 12.26 9.79
CA ILE A 200 -2.86 12.96 9.84
C ILE A 200 -3.26 13.31 11.27
N TYR A 201 -3.13 12.36 12.22
CA TYR A 201 -3.56 12.58 13.60
C TYR A 201 -2.88 13.82 14.20
N ALA A 202 -1.56 13.89 14.15
CA ALA A 202 -0.79 15.01 14.70
C ALA A 202 -1.13 16.34 14.01
N ALA A 203 -1.29 16.32 12.69
CA ALA A 203 -1.63 17.54 11.93
C ALA A 203 -3.05 18.03 12.23
N MET A 204 -4.02 17.15 12.41
CA MET A 204 -5.37 17.51 12.85
C MET A 204 -5.39 17.98 14.32
N GLN A 205 -4.68 17.29 15.22
CA GLN A 205 -4.61 17.62 16.62
C GLN A 205 -4.07 19.04 16.84
N THR A 206 -3.01 19.39 16.15
CA THR A 206 -2.38 20.71 16.25
C THR A 206 -3.12 21.83 15.48
N GLY A 207 -4.10 21.49 14.66
CA GLY A 207 -4.80 22.47 13.80
C GLY A 207 -4.01 22.87 12.55
N ALA A 208 -2.95 22.15 12.19
CA ALA A 208 -2.24 22.38 10.94
C ALA A 208 -3.12 22.10 9.72
N MET A 209 -4.15 21.23 9.87
CA MET A 209 -5.21 21.05 8.88
C MET A 209 -6.58 20.88 9.54
N ASP A 210 -7.63 21.11 8.76
CA ASP A 210 -9.03 21.10 9.19
C ASP A 210 -9.70 19.76 8.89
N ALA A 211 -9.30 19.07 7.80
CA ALA A 211 -9.89 17.82 7.37
C ALA A 211 -8.89 16.95 6.61
N ALA A 212 -9.18 15.66 6.53
CA ALA A 212 -8.37 14.70 5.79
C ALA A 212 -9.24 13.67 5.07
N MET A 213 -8.85 13.36 3.83
CA MET A 213 -9.32 12.21 3.07
C MET A 213 -8.38 11.04 3.34
N THR A 214 -8.94 9.91 3.75
CA THR A 214 -8.18 8.65 3.90
C THR A 214 -9.14 7.45 3.92
N SER A 215 -8.60 6.22 3.91
CA SER A 215 -9.41 5.01 3.94
C SER A 215 -10.15 4.83 5.26
N SER A 216 -11.25 4.09 5.22
CA SER A 216 -12.03 3.73 6.41
C SER A 216 -11.17 3.06 7.47
N THR A 217 -10.30 2.14 7.06
CA THR A 217 -9.33 1.49 7.96
C THR A 217 -8.39 2.50 8.62
N SER A 218 -7.87 3.49 7.86
CA SER A 218 -6.98 4.50 8.42
C SER A 218 -7.68 5.42 9.42
N PHE A 219 -8.95 5.74 9.21
CA PHE A 219 -9.74 6.50 10.19
C PHE A 219 -9.82 5.78 11.53
N ILE A 220 -9.96 4.45 11.53
CA ILE A 220 -10.02 3.64 12.73
C ILE A 220 -8.61 3.46 13.33
N SER A 221 -7.67 2.97 12.54
CA SER A 221 -6.36 2.51 13.03
C SER A 221 -5.45 3.65 13.49
N PHE A 222 -5.61 4.85 12.94
CA PHE A 222 -4.91 6.07 13.41
C PHE A 222 -5.73 6.85 14.45
N ARG A 223 -6.88 6.34 14.89
CA ARG A 223 -7.74 6.92 15.95
C ARG A 223 -8.17 8.36 15.61
N LEU A 224 -8.51 8.62 14.34
CA LEU A 224 -8.81 9.97 13.89
C LEU A 224 -10.16 10.49 14.45
N GLU A 225 -11.01 9.63 15.00
CA GLU A 225 -12.24 9.99 15.72
C GLU A 225 -11.97 10.84 16.96
N GLU A 226 -10.77 10.76 17.54
CA GLU A 226 -10.40 11.56 18.71
C GLU A 226 -10.18 13.04 18.36
N VAL A 227 -9.79 13.32 17.12
CA VAL A 227 -9.44 14.67 16.64
C VAL A 227 -10.43 15.22 15.60
N ALA A 228 -11.45 14.43 15.21
CA ALA A 228 -12.48 14.82 14.24
C ALA A 228 -13.86 14.98 14.93
N LYS A 229 -14.67 15.91 14.41
CA LYS A 229 -16.06 16.16 14.85
C LYS A 229 -17.08 15.66 13.85
N SER A 230 -16.65 15.32 12.64
CA SER A 230 -17.51 14.79 11.61
C SER A 230 -16.75 13.84 10.67
N LEU A 231 -17.52 12.96 10.05
CA LEU A 231 -17.06 12.00 9.05
C LEU A 231 -18.07 11.92 7.92
N THR A 232 -17.62 12.02 6.66
CA THR A 232 -18.35 11.51 5.52
C THR A 232 -17.81 10.13 5.19
N THR A 233 -18.69 9.13 4.97
CA THR A 233 -18.27 7.74 4.75
C THR A 233 -18.44 7.29 3.31
N GLY A 234 -17.62 6.32 2.89
CA GLY A 234 -17.76 5.62 1.62
C GLY A 234 -18.59 4.33 1.70
N ARG A 235 -19.24 4.00 2.84
CA ARG A 235 -19.89 2.72 3.09
C ARG A 235 -21.10 2.43 2.16
N THR A 236 -21.78 3.48 1.71
CA THR A 236 -22.92 3.38 0.77
C THR A 236 -22.53 3.73 -0.66
N GLY A 237 -21.35 4.29 -0.86
CA GLY A 237 -20.79 4.72 -2.13
C GLY A 237 -19.67 5.73 -1.91
N ALA A 238 -18.64 5.67 -2.74
CA ALA A 238 -17.51 6.56 -2.69
C ALA A 238 -17.18 7.11 -4.08
N TYR A 239 -16.66 8.34 -4.14
CA TYR A 239 -16.16 8.92 -5.38
C TYR A 239 -14.66 8.68 -5.59
N TRP A 240 -14.04 7.84 -4.75
CA TRP A 240 -12.66 7.41 -4.89
C TRP A 240 -12.40 6.08 -4.19
N PHE A 241 -11.47 5.33 -4.75
CA PHE A 241 -10.88 4.13 -4.16
C PHE A 241 -9.37 4.26 -4.25
N MET A 242 -8.65 3.72 -3.27
CA MET A 242 -7.21 3.77 -3.19
C MET A 242 -6.62 2.39 -3.44
N PHE A 243 -5.69 2.32 -4.38
CA PHE A 243 -4.86 1.15 -4.61
C PHE A 243 -3.64 1.19 -3.67
N GLU A 244 -3.56 0.23 -2.80
CA GLU A 244 -2.54 0.14 -1.74
C GLU A 244 -1.90 -1.26 -1.71
N PRO A 245 -1.18 -1.65 -2.77
CA PRO A 245 -0.70 -3.02 -2.96
C PRO A 245 0.43 -3.39 -2.01
N LEU A 246 0.55 -4.71 -1.73
CA LEU A 246 1.82 -5.27 -1.27
C LEU A 246 2.73 -5.42 -2.50
N MET A 247 3.92 -4.84 -2.42
CA MET A 247 4.88 -4.76 -3.50
C MET A 247 6.23 -5.36 -3.10
N MET A 248 6.98 -5.84 -4.09
CA MET A 248 8.35 -6.32 -3.92
C MET A 248 9.30 -5.64 -4.89
N SER A 249 10.53 -5.39 -4.44
CA SER A 249 11.63 -4.99 -5.31
C SER A 249 11.85 -6.04 -6.41
N LYS A 250 11.81 -5.61 -7.68
CA LYS A 250 12.08 -6.53 -8.80
C LYS A 250 13.48 -7.11 -8.73
N ALA A 251 14.46 -6.33 -8.29
CA ALA A 251 15.82 -6.80 -8.13
C ALA A 251 15.96 -7.92 -7.06
N VAL A 252 15.08 -7.93 -6.06
CA VAL A 252 15.00 -9.01 -5.06
C VAL A 252 14.20 -10.19 -5.63
N PHE A 253 13.05 -9.92 -6.23
CA PHE A 253 12.18 -10.95 -6.83
C PHE A 253 12.89 -11.79 -7.88
N ASP A 254 13.68 -11.16 -8.75
CA ASP A 254 14.41 -11.87 -9.83
C ASP A 254 15.51 -12.80 -9.29
N LYS A 255 16.01 -12.60 -8.06
CA LYS A 255 16.98 -13.49 -7.39
C LYS A 255 16.34 -14.72 -6.76
N LEU A 256 15.02 -14.71 -6.57
CA LEU A 256 14.29 -15.86 -6.04
C LEU A 256 14.29 -17.00 -7.07
N SER A 257 14.31 -18.25 -6.59
CA SER A 257 14.08 -19.40 -7.47
C SER A 257 12.65 -19.34 -8.08
N LYS A 258 12.43 -20.09 -9.15
CA LYS A 258 11.08 -20.17 -9.75
C LYS A 258 10.04 -20.62 -8.71
N GLU A 259 10.34 -21.64 -7.92
CA GLU A 259 9.46 -22.16 -6.87
C GLU A 259 9.14 -21.07 -5.82
N GLN A 260 10.16 -20.33 -5.37
CA GLN A 260 9.97 -19.24 -4.42
C GLN A 260 9.10 -18.12 -4.98
N ARG A 261 9.31 -17.72 -6.26
CA ARG A 261 8.47 -16.72 -6.92
C ARG A 261 7.02 -17.18 -7.02
N ASP A 262 6.80 -18.44 -7.42
CA ASP A 262 5.46 -19.02 -7.53
C ASP A 262 4.75 -19.02 -6.16
N ILE A 263 5.45 -19.37 -5.06
CA ILE A 263 4.91 -19.30 -3.69
C ILE A 263 4.54 -17.86 -3.31
N VAL A 264 5.43 -16.90 -3.52
CA VAL A 264 5.21 -15.49 -3.16
C VAL A 264 3.98 -14.92 -3.88
N LEU A 265 3.86 -15.16 -5.19
CA LEU A 265 2.73 -14.70 -5.98
C LEU A 265 1.41 -15.40 -5.59
N ALA A 266 1.45 -16.71 -5.35
CA ALA A 266 0.26 -17.47 -4.96
C ALA A 266 -0.28 -17.02 -3.59
N VAL A 267 0.60 -16.89 -2.58
CA VAL A 267 0.20 -16.41 -1.26
C VAL A 267 -0.29 -14.95 -1.34
N GLY A 268 0.39 -14.10 -2.12
CA GLY A 268 -0.06 -12.72 -2.33
C GLY A 268 -1.47 -12.64 -2.90
N ALA A 269 -1.78 -13.47 -3.89
CA ALA A 269 -3.11 -13.53 -4.49
C ALA A 269 -4.19 -14.04 -3.49
N GLU A 270 -3.85 -15.00 -2.64
CA GLU A 270 -4.76 -15.51 -1.60
C GLU A 270 -5.09 -14.44 -0.55
N MET A 271 -4.17 -13.52 -0.25
CA MET A 271 -4.40 -12.42 0.69
C MET A 271 -5.42 -11.39 0.19
N GLU A 272 -5.69 -11.32 -1.10
CA GLU A 272 -6.62 -10.35 -1.69
C GLU A 272 -8.05 -10.50 -1.18
N LYS A 273 -8.50 -11.76 -0.98
CA LYS A 273 -9.83 -11.99 -0.40
C LYS A 273 -9.92 -11.49 1.04
N PHE A 274 -8.90 -11.75 1.85
CA PHE A 274 -8.85 -11.24 3.21
C PHE A 274 -8.88 -9.70 3.22
N ALA A 275 -8.10 -9.05 2.35
CA ALA A 275 -8.06 -7.60 2.24
C ALA A 275 -9.42 -7.01 1.86
N LEU A 276 -10.10 -7.61 0.87
CA LEU A 276 -11.44 -7.20 0.43
C LEU A 276 -12.46 -7.28 1.57
N ASP A 277 -12.50 -8.42 2.26
CA ASP A 277 -13.47 -8.65 3.34
C ASP A 277 -13.20 -7.70 4.52
N ALA A 278 -11.93 -7.49 4.87
CA ALA A 278 -11.53 -6.58 5.95
C ALA A 278 -11.83 -5.11 5.61
N ALA A 279 -11.51 -4.66 4.40
CA ALA A 279 -11.78 -3.29 3.96
C ALA A 279 -13.30 -2.99 3.97
N LYS A 280 -14.13 -3.90 3.45
CA LYS A 280 -15.60 -3.76 3.50
C LYS A 280 -16.14 -3.73 4.93
N LYS A 281 -15.57 -4.53 5.83
CA LYS A 281 -15.92 -4.51 7.24
C LYS A 281 -15.61 -3.14 7.86
N ASP A 282 -14.42 -2.61 7.61
CA ASP A 282 -14.00 -1.32 8.14
C ASP A 282 -14.84 -0.16 7.57
N ASP A 283 -15.32 -0.24 6.31
CA ASP A 283 -16.24 0.75 5.74
C ASP A 283 -17.55 0.86 6.53
N VAL A 284 -18.03 -0.24 7.10
CA VAL A 284 -19.22 -0.25 7.95
C VAL A 284 -18.87 0.18 9.38
N GLU A 285 -17.77 -0.35 9.93
CA GLU A 285 -17.36 -0.16 11.32
C GLU A 285 -16.97 1.29 11.62
N VAL A 286 -16.32 1.99 10.69
CA VAL A 286 -15.86 3.37 10.87
C VAL A 286 -16.99 4.31 11.29
N ALA A 287 -18.19 4.11 10.75
CA ALA A 287 -19.35 4.93 11.10
C ALA A 287 -19.73 4.76 12.59
N ALA A 288 -19.74 3.52 13.10
CA ALA A 288 -20.05 3.22 14.49
C ALA A 288 -18.98 3.78 15.43
N VAL A 289 -17.70 3.68 15.06
CA VAL A 289 -16.56 4.23 15.83
C VAL A 289 -16.73 5.74 16.00
N TYR A 290 -16.99 6.46 14.90
CA TYR A 290 -17.15 7.92 14.94
C TYR A 290 -18.42 8.35 15.69
N GLN A 291 -19.55 7.65 15.51
CA GLN A 291 -20.77 7.92 16.26
C GLN A 291 -20.57 7.75 17.77
N LYS A 292 -19.86 6.68 18.17
CA LYS A 292 -19.52 6.44 19.58
C LYS A 292 -18.63 7.54 20.16
N ALA A 293 -17.75 8.14 19.36
CA ALA A 293 -16.92 9.28 19.71
C ALA A 293 -17.70 10.62 19.70
N GLY A 294 -19.01 10.61 19.39
CA GLY A 294 -19.86 11.82 19.34
C GLY A 294 -19.72 12.64 18.05
N ALA A 295 -19.08 12.09 17.03
CA ALA A 295 -18.93 12.78 15.75
C ALA A 295 -20.21 12.66 14.88
N LYS A 296 -20.46 13.68 14.05
CA LYS A 296 -21.54 13.64 13.05
C LYS A 296 -21.08 12.77 11.87
N VAL A 297 -21.81 11.70 11.58
CA VAL A 297 -21.54 10.81 10.45
C VAL A 297 -22.55 11.07 9.34
N VAL A 298 -22.07 11.19 8.10
CA VAL A 298 -22.87 11.46 6.90
C VAL A 298 -22.48 10.48 5.79
N ASP A 299 -23.47 9.86 5.18
CA ASP A 299 -23.29 9.04 3.98
C ASP A 299 -23.42 9.92 2.73
N LEU A 300 -22.59 9.63 1.71
CA LEU A 300 -22.66 10.36 0.45
C LEU A 300 -23.84 9.88 -0.40
N SER A 301 -24.60 10.83 -0.94
CA SER A 301 -25.63 10.53 -1.93
C SER A 301 -25.02 10.27 -3.32
N PRO A 302 -25.69 9.52 -4.20
CA PRO A 302 -25.25 9.38 -5.60
C PRO A 302 -25.10 10.74 -6.32
N ALA A 303 -25.95 11.71 -6.01
CA ALA A 303 -25.88 13.05 -6.58
C ALA A 303 -24.60 13.79 -6.13
N THR A 304 -24.25 13.69 -4.85
CA THR A 304 -23.01 14.24 -4.29
C THR A 304 -21.79 13.59 -4.90
N ILE A 305 -21.76 12.26 -4.98
CA ILE A 305 -20.70 11.50 -5.63
C ILE A 305 -20.48 12.00 -7.06
N LYS A 306 -21.58 12.18 -7.81
CA LYS A 306 -21.52 12.68 -9.19
C LYS A 306 -20.89 14.06 -9.28
N LYS A 307 -21.18 14.99 -8.38
CA LYS A 307 -20.57 16.32 -8.38
C LYS A 307 -19.05 16.26 -8.24
N TRP A 308 -18.54 15.44 -7.32
CA TRP A 308 -17.10 15.20 -7.16
C TRP A 308 -16.47 14.54 -8.40
N GLN A 309 -17.17 13.59 -9.02
CA GLN A 309 -16.73 12.97 -10.28
C GLN A 309 -16.67 13.98 -11.44
N ASP A 310 -17.65 14.89 -11.54
CA ASP A 310 -17.68 15.90 -12.60
C ASP A 310 -16.49 16.89 -12.48
N ILE A 311 -16.11 17.26 -11.25
CA ILE A 311 -14.90 18.03 -10.98
C ILE A 311 -13.65 17.23 -11.38
N ALA A 312 -13.58 15.96 -10.97
CA ALA A 312 -12.44 15.10 -11.26
C ALA A 312 -12.18 14.97 -12.77
N ARG A 313 -13.24 14.76 -13.57
CA ARG A 313 -13.14 14.66 -15.03
C ARG A 313 -12.57 15.94 -15.66
N LYS A 314 -13.02 17.11 -15.19
CA LYS A 314 -12.59 18.41 -15.72
C LYS A 314 -11.17 18.80 -15.31
N THR A 315 -10.70 18.31 -14.17
CA THR A 315 -9.42 18.69 -13.55
C THR A 315 -8.40 17.54 -13.56
N ALA A 316 -8.52 16.60 -12.64
CA ALA A 316 -7.55 15.55 -12.39
C ALA A 316 -7.37 14.61 -13.59
N TRP A 317 -8.44 14.16 -14.24
CA TRP A 317 -8.34 13.25 -15.39
C TRP A 317 -7.65 13.92 -16.58
N LYS A 318 -8.02 15.17 -16.88
CA LYS A 318 -7.40 15.92 -17.96
C LYS A 318 -5.92 16.16 -17.72
N ASP A 319 -5.54 16.57 -16.50
CA ASP A 319 -4.13 16.79 -16.15
C ASP A 319 -3.34 15.46 -16.22
N TYR A 320 -3.88 14.39 -15.64
CA TYR A 320 -3.23 13.08 -15.64
C TYR A 320 -3.05 12.53 -17.06
N GLY A 321 -4.07 12.56 -17.91
CA GLY A 321 -3.98 12.12 -19.29
C GLY A 321 -3.01 12.93 -20.15
N GLY A 322 -2.73 14.17 -19.76
CA GLY A 322 -1.75 15.04 -20.42
C GLY A 322 -0.31 14.87 -19.94
N LYS A 323 -0.03 14.03 -18.91
CA LYS A 323 1.32 13.90 -18.33
C LYS A 323 2.32 13.26 -19.26
N ASN A 324 1.98 12.10 -19.79
CA ASN A 324 2.80 11.32 -20.72
C ASN A 324 1.93 10.24 -21.41
N GLU A 325 2.50 9.52 -22.36
CA GLU A 325 1.79 8.46 -23.10
C GLU A 325 1.29 7.33 -22.20
N GLY A 326 2.05 6.94 -21.17
CA GLY A 326 1.67 5.89 -20.22
C GLY A 326 0.43 6.28 -19.41
N SER A 327 0.39 7.52 -18.90
CA SER A 327 -0.77 8.06 -18.19
C SER A 327 -1.99 8.17 -19.10
N ALA A 328 -1.83 8.68 -20.35
CA ALA A 328 -2.92 8.76 -21.31
C ALA A 328 -3.48 7.39 -21.66
N LYS A 329 -2.61 6.41 -21.89
CA LYS A 329 -2.99 5.02 -22.17
C LYS A 329 -3.74 4.38 -21.01
N LEU A 330 -3.21 4.50 -19.79
CA LEU A 330 -3.85 3.95 -18.58
C LEU A 330 -5.23 4.56 -18.36
N LEU A 331 -5.37 5.89 -18.49
CA LEU A 331 -6.67 6.55 -18.36
C LEU A 331 -7.69 6.01 -19.37
N ALA A 332 -7.31 5.95 -20.64
CA ALA A 332 -8.17 5.44 -21.70
C ALA A 332 -8.58 3.96 -21.48
N LEU A 333 -7.68 3.12 -20.94
CA LEU A 333 -7.98 1.74 -20.59
C LEU A 333 -8.91 1.65 -19.37
N ALA A 334 -8.73 2.52 -18.37
CA ALA A 334 -9.54 2.56 -17.17
C ALA A 334 -10.96 3.07 -17.46
N GLU A 335 -11.12 4.08 -18.32
CA GLU A 335 -12.43 4.59 -18.74
C GLU A 335 -13.31 3.52 -19.39
N ARG A 336 -12.72 2.52 -20.04
CA ARG A 336 -13.45 1.36 -20.60
C ARG A 336 -13.98 0.40 -19.54
N THR A 337 -13.68 0.62 -18.28
CA THR A 337 -14.16 -0.20 -17.15
C THR A 337 -15.32 0.44 -16.39
N LEU A 338 -15.73 1.66 -16.79
CA LEU A 338 -16.89 2.39 -16.27
C LEU A 338 -18.21 1.85 -16.89
#